data_0006981f4f60da119602984ed195b007
#
_entry.id   0006981f4f60da119602984ed195b007
#
_cell.length_a   1.000
_cell.length_b   1.000
_cell.length_c   1.000
_cell.angle_alpha   90.00
_cell.angle_beta   90.00
_cell.angle_gamma   90.00
#
_symmetry.space_group_name_H-M   'P 1'
#
loop_
_entity.id
_entity.type
_entity.pdbx_description
1 polymer ?
#
loop_
_entity_poly.entity_id
_entity_poly.type
_entity_poly.pdbx_seq_one_letter_code
_entity_poly.pdbx_strand_id
1 'polypeptide(L)'
;MKFSLVTVTYNSAQTIHDTIRTVLFQVYPDIEYIIVDGSSQDNTIEIIKRYEPLFQGRLKWISEKDNGLYDAMNKGIHMATGDIVGIINSDDFYHRNDVITKVAEVFNNTDTQAVYGDVRF
;
A
#
# COMPACT_ATOMS: atom_id res chain seq x y z
N MET A 1 9.53 -5.52 13.11
CA MET A 1 8.38 -4.60 13.18
C MET A 1 7.50 -4.81 11.95
N LYS A 2 6.22 -4.64 12.11
CA LYS A 2 5.24 -4.83 11.04
C LYS A 2 4.93 -3.51 10.35
N PHE A 3 4.93 -3.52 9.02
CA PHE A 3 4.54 -2.38 8.20
C PHE A 3 3.15 -2.60 7.64
N SER A 4 2.31 -1.58 7.74
CA SER A 4 1.05 -1.52 7.00
C SER A 4 1.21 -0.50 5.87
N LEU A 5 1.13 -0.96 4.63
CA LEU A 5 1.15 -0.09 3.46
C LEU A 5 -0.27 0.11 2.97
N VAL A 6 -0.65 1.36 2.73
CA VAL A 6 -2.00 1.73 2.32
C VAL A 6 -1.95 2.35 0.93
N THR A 7 -2.75 1.82 0.02
CA THR A 7 -3.00 2.42 -1.29
C THR A 7 -4.46 2.81 -1.38
N VAL A 8 -4.70 4.06 -1.74
CA VAL A 8 -6.03 4.57 -2.07
C VAL A 8 -6.17 4.56 -3.59
N THR A 9 -7.26 4.06 -4.12
CA THR A 9 -7.44 3.94 -5.56
C THR A 9 -8.86 4.28 -5.99
N TYR A 10 -8.98 4.85 -7.19
CA TYR A 10 -10.25 5.07 -7.87
C TYR A 10 -9.99 5.08 -9.37
N ASN A 11 -10.63 4.15 -10.10
CA ASN A 11 -10.50 4.02 -11.56
C ASN A 11 -9.03 4.04 -12.01
N SER A 12 -8.19 3.22 -11.38
CA SER A 12 -6.74 3.20 -11.59
C SER A 12 -6.27 1.94 -12.30
N ALA A 13 -7.10 1.33 -13.15
CA ALA A 13 -6.78 0.05 -13.80
C ALA A 13 -5.48 0.08 -14.61
N GLN A 14 -5.11 1.25 -15.15
CA GLN A 14 -3.89 1.37 -15.96
C GLN A 14 -2.60 1.35 -15.14
N THR A 15 -2.66 1.73 -13.87
CA THR A 15 -1.47 1.95 -13.06
C THR A 15 -1.39 1.08 -11.81
N ILE A 16 -2.53 0.67 -11.25
CA ILE A 16 -2.55 0.00 -9.95
C ILE A 16 -1.78 -1.31 -9.95
N HIS A 17 -1.74 -2.01 -11.07
CA HIS A 17 -1.06 -3.29 -11.13
C HIS A 17 0.46 -3.15 -10.93
N ASP A 18 1.07 -2.08 -11.42
CA ASP A 18 2.48 -1.80 -11.13
C ASP A 18 2.70 -1.50 -9.64
N THR A 19 1.78 -0.75 -9.05
CA THR A 19 1.84 -0.43 -7.62
C THR A 19 1.73 -1.69 -6.75
N ILE A 20 0.75 -2.55 -7.04
CA ILE A 20 0.57 -3.79 -6.29
C ILE A 20 1.78 -4.72 -6.43
N ARG A 21 2.31 -4.86 -7.64
CA ARG A 21 3.48 -5.71 -7.89
C ARG A 21 4.69 -5.22 -7.11
N THR A 22 4.87 -3.91 -7.03
CA THR A 22 6.01 -3.34 -6.31
C THR A 22 5.97 -3.65 -4.82
N VAL A 23 4.76 -3.69 -4.22
CA VAL A 23 4.59 -4.10 -2.83
C VAL A 23 4.81 -5.60 -2.68
N LEU A 24 4.26 -6.39 -3.59
CA LEU A 24 4.41 -7.84 -3.56
C LEU A 24 5.88 -8.28 -3.59
N PHE A 25 6.70 -7.57 -4.35
CA PHE A 25 8.11 -7.92 -4.53
C PHE A 25 9.07 -7.29 -3.52
N GLN A 26 8.57 -6.54 -2.53
CA GLN A 26 9.43 -6.07 -1.45
C GLN A 26 9.98 -7.27 -0.66
N VAL A 27 11.27 -7.26 -0.37
CA VAL A 27 11.92 -8.38 0.33
C VAL A 27 11.67 -8.36 1.84
N TYR A 28 11.23 -7.25 2.39
CA TYR A 28 10.89 -7.16 3.81
C TYR A 28 9.71 -8.09 4.11
N PRO A 29 9.83 -9.02 5.07
CA PRO A 29 8.84 -10.10 5.19
C PRO A 29 7.54 -9.72 5.89
N ASP A 30 7.54 -8.72 6.76
CA ASP A 30 6.40 -8.41 7.62
C ASP A 30 5.64 -7.19 7.14
N ILE A 31 4.98 -7.34 5.99
CA ILE A 31 4.16 -6.29 5.36
C ILE A 31 2.71 -6.74 5.29
N GLU A 32 1.83 -5.87 5.80
CA GLU A 32 0.39 -5.93 5.57
C GLU A 32 0.05 -4.89 4.51
N TYR A 33 -0.66 -5.29 3.46
CA TYR A 33 -1.04 -4.37 2.39
C TYR A 33 -2.54 -4.11 2.43
N ILE A 34 -2.94 -2.85 2.43
CA ILE A 34 -4.33 -2.43 2.53
C ILE A 34 -4.65 -1.57 1.31
N ILE A 35 -5.68 -1.93 0.57
CA ILE A 35 -6.15 -1.16 -0.57
C ILE A 35 -7.56 -0.67 -0.27
N VAL A 36 -7.75 0.64 -0.35
CA VAL A 36 -9.07 1.27 -0.18
C VAL A 36 -9.51 1.81 -1.55
N ASP A 37 -10.52 1.18 -2.11
CA ASP A 37 -11.06 1.55 -3.42
C ASP A 37 -12.33 2.37 -3.25
N GLY A 38 -12.43 3.45 -4.03
CA GLY A 38 -13.55 4.39 -3.97
C GLY A 38 -14.70 4.04 -4.90
N SER A 39 -15.09 2.77 -4.97
CA SER A 39 -16.13 2.27 -5.88
C SER A 39 -15.77 2.42 -7.35
N SER A 40 -14.60 1.94 -7.73
CA SER A 40 -14.15 1.96 -9.13
C SER A 40 -15.13 1.24 -10.05
N GLN A 41 -15.31 1.80 -11.23
CA GLN A 41 -16.18 1.25 -12.27
C GLN A 41 -15.42 0.61 -13.43
N ASP A 42 -14.09 0.75 -13.44
CA ASP A 42 -13.22 0.09 -14.41
C ASP A 42 -12.77 -1.26 -13.85
N ASN A 43 -11.69 -1.82 -14.40
CA ASN A 43 -11.15 -3.12 -14.00
C ASN A 43 -10.25 -3.08 -12.76
N THR A 44 -10.24 -1.98 -12.02
CA THR A 44 -9.38 -1.84 -10.82
C THR A 44 -9.64 -2.96 -9.82
N ILE A 45 -10.90 -3.24 -9.49
CA ILE A 45 -11.25 -4.27 -8.50
C ILE A 45 -10.85 -5.66 -8.99
N GLU A 46 -11.03 -5.95 -10.27
CA GLU A 46 -10.62 -7.23 -10.85
C GLU A 46 -9.12 -7.45 -10.73
N ILE A 47 -8.33 -6.40 -10.92
CA ILE A 47 -6.87 -6.47 -10.77
C ILE A 47 -6.51 -6.75 -9.31
N ILE A 48 -7.14 -6.08 -8.36
CA ILE A 48 -6.91 -6.33 -6.93
C ILE A 48 -7.20 -7.79 -6.60
N LYS A 49 -8.33 -8.31 -7.03
CA LYS A 49 -8.72 -9.70 -6.77
C LYS A 49 -7.73 -10.69 -7.38
N ARG A 50 -7.16 -10.36 -8.52
CA ARG A 50 -6.18 -11.21 -9.19
C ARG A 50 -4.89 -11.36 -8.39
N TYR A 51 -4.47 -10.28 -7.73
CA TYR A 51 -3.23 -10.29 -6.93
C TYR A 51 -3.43 -10.77 -5.50
N GLU A 52 -4.65 -10.74 -4.98
CA GLU A 52 -4.93 -11.06 -3.59
C GLU A 52 -4.37 -12.42 -3.14
N PRO A 53 -4.54 -13.52 -3.91
CA PRO A 53 -4.00 -14.81 -3.49
C PRO A 53 -2.49 -14.84 -3.36
N LEU A 54 -1.78 -14.01 -4.12
CA LEU A 54 -0.32 -13.98 -4.14
C LEU A 54 0.25 -13.39 -2.84
N PHE A 55 -0.56 -12.65 -2.09
CA PHE A 55 -0.14 -12.08 -0.80
C PHE A 55 -0.34 -13.03 0.39
N GLN A 56 -0.96 -14.20 0.17
CA GLN A 56 -1.12 -15.23 1.20
C GLN A 56 -1.77 -14.70 2.48
N GLY A 57 -2.83 -13.93 2.35
CA GLY A 57 -3.58 -13.36 3.47
C GLY A 57 -3.07 -12.02 3.98
N ARG A 58 -1.98 -11.50 3.43
CA ARG A 58 -1.42 -10.20 3.84
C ARG A 58 -2.05 -9.00 3.15
N LEU A 59 -2.88 -9.23 2.13
CA LEU A 59 -3.61 -8.18 1.43
C LEU A 59 -5.04 -8.12 1.94
N LYS A 60 -5.44 -6.92 2.38
CA LYS A 60 -6.83 -6.60 2.74
C LYS A 60 -7.30 -5.48 1.84
N TRP A 61 -8.56 -5.51 1.43
CA TRP A 61 -9.09 -4.44 0.62
C TRP A 61 -10.57 -4.25 0.84
N ILE A 62 -11.03 -3.02 0.65
CA ILE A 62 -12.44 -2.66 0.63
C ILE A 62 -12.71 -1.82 -0.60
N SER A 63 -13.95 -1.85 -1.07
CA SER A 63 -14.42 -0.98 -2.15
C SER A 63 -15.74 -0.39 -1.73
N GLU A 64 -15.74 0.92 -1.51
CA GLU A 64 -16.95 1.65 -1.14
C GLU A 64 -16.77 3.12 -1.51
N LYS A 65 -17.88 3.82 -1.70
CA LYS A 65 -17.85 5.24 -1.98
C LYS A 65 -17.22 5.98 -0.79
N ASP A 66 -16.30 6.88 -1.08
CA ASP A 66 -15.68 7.73 -0.08
C ASP A 66 -15.98 9.21 -0.34
N ASN A 67 -15.62 10.06 0.62
CA ASN A 67 -15.80 11.50 0.54
C ASN A 67 -14.51 12.23 0.15
N GLY A 68 -13.69 11.59 -0.66
CA GLY A 68 -12.44 12.12 -1.15
C GLY A 68 -11.23 11.39 -0.62
N LEU A 69 -10.06 11.85 -1.03
CA LEU A 69 -8.78 11.19 -0.75
C LEU A 69 -8.51 10.99 0.75
N TYR A 70 -8.75 12.03 1.54
CA TYR A 70 -8.47 11.96 2.98
C TYR A 70 -9.38 10.98 3.71
N ASP A 71 -10.65 10.89 3.30
CA ASP A 71 -11.57 9.91 3.85
C ASP A 71 -11.10 8.50 3.57
N ALA A 72 -10.70 8.23 2.34
CA ALA A 72 -10.17 6.93 1.93
C ALA A 72 -8.88 6.59 2.67
N MET A 73 -7.96 7.55 2.83
CA MET A 73 -6.72 7.35 3.59
C MET A 73 -7.02 7.01 5.06
N ASN A 74 -7.99 7.70 5.68
CA ASN A 74 -8.40 7.42 7.04
C ASN A 74 -8.96 6.00 7.19
N LYS A 75 -9.75 5.54 6.24
CA LYS A 75 -10.24 4.16 6.24
C LYS A 75 -9.09 3.17 6.23
N GLY A 76 -8.10 3.38 5.38
CA GLY A 76 -6.92 2.53 5.31
C GLY A 76 -6.12 2.52 6.61
N ILE A 77 -5.91 3.68 7.20
CA ILE A 77 -5.19 3.81 8.47
C ILE A 77 -5.93 3.08 9.58
N HIS A 78 -7.26 3.15 9.62
CA HIS A 78 -8.07 2.44 10.61
C HIS A 78 -8.00 0.92 10.45
N MET A 79 -7.79 0.43 9.24
CA MET A 79 -7.62 -1.00 8.98
C MET A 79 -6.21 -1.49 9.30
N ALA A 80 -5.25 -0.59 9.43
CA ALA A 80 -3.85 -0.94 9.64
C ALA A 80 -3.61 -1.49 11.05
N THR A 81 -2.83 -2.56 11.13
CA THR A 81 -2.45 -3.19 12.40
C THR A 81 -0.94 -3.18 12.63
N GLY A 82 -0.17 -2.63 11.69
CA GLY A 82 1.28 -2.57 11.79
C GLY A 82 1.79 -1.52 12.75
N ASP A 83 3.07 -1.61 13.06
CA ASP A 83 3.76 -0.65 13.91
C ASP A 83 4.02 0.66 13.17
N ILE A 84 4.19 0.58 11.86
CA ILE A 84 4.44 1.72 10.98
C ILE A 84 3.44 1.66 9.83
N VAL A 85 2.86 2.82 9.50
CA VAL A 85 1.92 2.96 8.38
C VAL A 85 2.58 3.80 7.30
N GLY A 86 2.63 3.28 6.09
CA GLY A 86 3.10 3.99 4.90
C GLY A 86 2.01 4.12 3.87
N ILE A 87 2.05 5.19 3.09
CA ILE A 87 1.10 5.44 2.01
C ILE A 87 1.83 5.33 0.69
N ILE A 88 1.28 4.56 -0.25
CA ILE A 88 1.75 4.52 -1.63
C ILE A 88 0.54 4.72 -2.55
N ASN A 89 0.59 5.74 -3.40
CA ASN A 89 -0.52 6.07 -4.29
C ASN A 89 -0.67 5.02 -5.40
N SER A 90 -1.86 4.94 -5.98
CA SER A 90 -2.19 3.92 -6.97
C SER A 90 -1.48 4.07 -8.32
N ASP A 91 -0.77 5.16 -8.54
CA ASP A 91 0.06 5.41 -9.73
C ASP A 91 1.56 5.44 -9.40
N ASP A 92 1.92 5.11 -8.17
CA ASP A 92 3.30 5.10 -7.71
C ASP A 92 3.84 3.69 -7.64
N PHE A 93 5.15 3.56 -7.67
CA PHE A 93 5.81 2.27 -7.44
C PHE A 93 7.22 2.49 -6.88
N TYR A 94 7.71 1.49 -6.16
CA TYR A 94 9.07 1.51 -5.66
C TYR A 94 10.04 1.04 -6.75
N HIS A 95 11.15 1.73 -6.91
CA HIS A 95 12.18 1.35 -7.88
C HIS A 95 13.01 0.14 -7.45
N ARG A 96 12.98 -0.20 -6.16
CA ARG A 96 13.80 -1.26 -5.59
C ARG A 96 12.94 -2.16 -4.70
N ASN A 97 13.37 -3.40 -4.54
CA ASN A 97 12.67 -4.36 -3.69
C ASN A 97 13.09 -4.29 -2.21
N ASP A 98 14.00 -3.39 -1.84
CA ASP A 98 14.51 -3.24 -0.48
C ASP A 98 14.13 -1.91 0.18
N VAL A 99 13.15 -1.18 -0.40
CA VAL A 99 12.76 0.14 0.12
C VAL A 99 12.24 0.01 1.56
N ILE A 100 11.35 -0.94 1.81
CA ILE A 100 10.77 -1.13 3.14
C ILE A 100 11.84 -1.60 4.13
N THR A 101 12.76 -2.44 3.69
CA THR A 101 13.90 -2.87 4.52
C THR A 101 14.72 -1.68 4.98
N LYS A 102 15.04 -0.75 4.08
CA LYS A 102 15.81 0.45 4.41
C LYS A 102 15.06 1.37 5.36
N VAL A 103 13.76 1.54 5.17
CA VAL A 103 12.93 2.33 6.08
C VAL A 103 12.93 1.69 7.47
N ALA A 104 12.80 0.37 7.55
CA ALA A 104 12.85 -0.36 8.82
C ALA A 104 14.18 -0.15 9.55
N GLU A 105 15.30 -0.14 8.83
CA GLU A 105 16.61 0.12 9.41
C GLU A 105 16.68 1.50 10.06
N VAL A 106 16.12 2.52 9.42
CA VAL A 106 16.09 3.87 9.97
C VAL A 106 15.30 3.89 11.27
N PHE A 107 14.11 3.28 11.31
CA PHE A 107 13.30 3.24 12.53
C PHE A 107 13.94 2.42 13.65
N ASN A 108 14.67 1.36 13.33
CA ASN A 108 15.32 0.53 14.33
C ASN A 108 16.59 1.16 14.92
N ASN A 109 17.27 2.02 14.16
CA ASN A 109 18.55 2.60 14.55
C ASN A 109 18.46 4.01 15.10
N THR A 110 17.28 4.62 15.11
CA THR A 110 17.08 6.00 15.56
C THR A 110 15.73 6.12 16.28
N ASP A 111 15.53 7.23 16.99
CA ASP A 111 14.23 7.59 17.58
C ASP A 111 13.33 8.30 16.56
N THR A 112 13.48 7.98 15.30
CA THR A 112 12.72 8.61 14.23
C THR A 112 11.25 8.22 14.30
N GLN A 113 10.35 9.21 14.24
CA GLN A 113 8.89 8.97 14.21
C GLN A 113 8.30 9.03 12.82
N ALA A 114 8.99 9.62 11.86
CA ALA A 114 8.55 9.71 10.47
C ALA A 114 9.74 9.69 9.54
N VAL A 115 9.56 9.02 8.39
CA VAL A 115 10.57 8.97 7.33
C VAL A 115 9.90 9.40 6.03
N TYR A 116 10.57 10.29 5.30
CA TYR A 116 10.14 10.73 3.98
C TYR A 116 11.15 10.23 2.95
N GLY A 117 10.63 9.68 1.88
CA GLY A 117 11.46 9.27 0.76
C GLY A 117 10.84 9.73 -0.55
N ASP A 118 11.68 9.93 -1.55
CA ASP A 118 11.19 10.17 -2.90
C ASP A 118 10.68 8.87 -3.49
N VAL A 119 9.42 8.88 -3.89
CA VAL A 119 8.88 7.83 -4.73
C VAL A 119 9.01 8.31 -6.17
N ARG A 120 9.72 7.54 -6.97
CA ARG A 120 9.95 7.88 -8.37
C ARG A 120 9.02 7.10 -9.26
N PHE A 121 8.50 7.79 -10.23
CA PHE A 121 7.49 7.25 -11.13
C PHE A 121 8.03 7.09 -12.54
#